data_97d8125f3cc50c2b0d19aeb3b8e86f4a
#
_entry.id   97d8125f3cc50c2b0d19aeb3b8e86f4a
#
_cell.length_a   1.000
_cell.length_b   1.000
_cell.length_c   1.000
_cell.angle_alpha   90.00
_cell.angle_beta   90.00
_cell.angle_gamma   90.00
#
_symmetry.space_group_name_H-M   'P 1'
#
loop_
_entity.id
_entity.type
_entity.pdbx_description
1 polymer ?
#
loop_
_entity_poly.entity_id
_entity_poly.type
_entity_poly.pdbx_seq_one_letter_code
_entity_poly.pdbx_strand_id
1 'polypeptide(L)'
;MRARKIFKNLPTLSFQKLGQRLGLRIEVWNGRLAIMAPMWRRALSTESVFCKAVVAAGYLTEQQLKRAARRYRLGCTNQGGVIYWQTDHQERIHDGKIMYYQPDCHRDKLHHPTWVSALLQQRYQWVDKPKASHCLFGLHLVESGERLEVRGEWSVYCIVEAEKTAVIMSEWYPQYLWLATGGLGEVQAEKFRPLRGHRLILFPDTDPEGKAYQRWYEAARQVEQQLWWEGSPPIYVSPLLELHATAVQKQRKIDIVDYLFEQ
;
A
#
# COMPACT_ATOMS: atom_id res chain seq x y z
N MET A 1 -16.56 -2.63 28.40
CA MET A 1 -16.89 -1.47 29.26
C MET A 1 -15.67 -0.70 29.81
N ARG A 2 -14.45 -1.25 29.85
CA ARG A 2 -13.25 -0.54 30.39
C ARG A 2 -12.60 0.47 29.42
N ALA A 3 -12.71 0.29 28.11
CA ALA A 3 -12.09 1.19 27.13
C ALA A 3 -12.70 2.61 27.08
N ARG A 4 -13.98 2.78 27.44
CA ARG A 4 -14.64 4.09 27.46
C ARG A 4 -14.15 5.02 28.58
N LYS A 5 -13.52 4.49 29.65
CA LYS A 5 -13.07 5.30 30.79
C LYS A 5 -11.70 5.96 30.60
N ILE A 6 -10.83 5.38 29.76
CA ILE A 6 -9.46 5.87 29.57
C ILE A 6 -9.44 7.14 28.69
N PHE A 7 -10.41 7.29 27.79
CA PHE A 7 -10.47 8.42 26.86
C PHE A 7 -11.33 9.61 27.35
N LYS A 8 -11.92 9.55 28.55
CA LYS A 8 -12.76 10.64 29.07
C LYS A 8 -12.01 11.94 29.40
N ASN A 9 -10.68 11.89 29.52
CA ASN A 9 -9.86 13.04 29.92
C ASN A 9 -8.91 13.57 28.85
N LEU A 10 -8.93 13.02 27.62
CA LEU A 10 -8.25 13.66 26.50
C LEU A 10 -9.16 14.80 25.98
N PRO A 11 -8.62 16.01 25.79
CA PRO A 11 -9.43 17.11 25.31
C PRO A 11 -9.95 16.78 23.91
N THR A 12 -11.22 16.38 23.84
CA THR A 12 -11.98 16.11 22.59
C THR A 12 -11.84 17.26 21.58
N LEU A 13 -11.59 18.46 22.09
CA LEU A 13 -11.32 19.66 21.29
C LEU A 13 -10.02 19.59 20.46
N SER A 14 -9.01 18.82 20.86
CA SER A 14 -7.74 18.73 20.11
C SER A 14 -7.87 17.85 18.86
N PHE A 15 -8.67 16.79 18.94
CA PHE A 15 -8.93 15.90 17.80
C PHE A 15 -9.85 16.56 16.76
N GLN A 16 -10.91 17.25 17.21
CA GLN A 16 -11.80 17.97 16.30
C GLN A 16 -11.09 19.14 15.61
N LYS A 17 -10.28 19.93 16.34
CA LYS A 17 -9.49 21.02 15.76
C LYS A 17 -8.41 20.52 14.81
N LEU A 18 -7.82 19.35 15.10
CA LEU A 18 -6.86 18.70 14.21
C LEU A 18 -7.55 18.19 12.95
N GLY A 19 -8.67 17.48 13.10
CA GLY A 19 -9.51 17.06 12.00
C GLY A 19 -9.89 18.24 11.11
N GLN A 20 -10.36 19.32 11.68
CA GLN A 20 -10.74 20.54 10.94
C GLN A 20 -9.54 21.20 10.21
N ARG A 21 -8.33 21.28 10.81
CA ARG A 21 -7.14 21.87 10.19
C ARG A 21 -6.53 21.03 9.09
N LEU A 22 -6.57 19.70 9.25
CA LEU A 22 -6.06 18.74 8.25
C LEU A 22 -7.15 18.29 7.30
N GLY A 23 -8.37 18.77 7.57
CA GLY A 23 -9.50 18.29 6.91
C GLY A 23 -9.77 16.78 7.16
N LEU A 24 -9.36 16.16 8.24
CA LEU A 24 -9.49 14.73 8.59
C LEU A 24 -10.44 14.56 9.78
N ARG A 25 -11.37 13.63 9.67
CA ARG A 25 -12.13 13.15 10.84
C ARG A 25 -11.38 11.97 11.42
N ILE A 26 -10.80 12.15 12.62
CA ILE A 26 -10.03 11.14 13.32
C ILE A 26 -10.93 10.51 14.38
N GLU A 27 -11.10 9.21 14.32
CA GLU A 27 -11.80 8.43 15.36
C GLU A 27 -10.88 7.34 15.90
N VAL A 28 -10.99 7.06 17.19
CA VAL A 28 -10.29 5.93 17.82
C VAL A 28 -11.30 4.81 18.02
N TRP A 29 -11.14 3.72 17.33
CA TRP A 29 -11.98 2.54 17.42
C TRP A 29 -11.19 1.36 17.98
N ASN A 30 -11.69 0.75 19.08
CA ASN A 30 -11.02 -0.37 19.76
C ASN A 30 -9.53 -0.10 20.10
N GLY A 31 -9.19 1.14 20.50
CA GLY A 31 -7.80 1.50 20.80
C GLY A 31 -6.89 1.65 19.57
N ARG A 32 -7.43 1.59 18.34
CA ARG A 32 -6.72 1.81 17.09
C ARG A 32 -7.13 3.14 16.46
N LEU A 33 -6.15 3.83 15.88
CA LEU A 33 -6.40 5.07 15.17
C LEU A 33 -7.07 4.72 13.82
N ALA A 34 -8.28 5.22 13.58
CA ALA A 34 -8.91 5.20 12.27
C ALA A 34 -9.11 6.65 11.81
N ILE A 35 -8.57 6.97 10.66
CA ILE A 35 -8.76 8.27 10.01
C ILE A 35 -9.97 8.12 9.11
N MET A 36 -11.12 8.70 9.49
CA MET A 36 -12.35 8.55 8.73
C MET A 36 -12.38 9.47 7.51
N ALA A 37 -12.78 8.90 6.37
CA ALA A 37 -12.99 9.71 5.16
C ALA A 37 -14.28 10.57 5.27
N PRO A 38 -14.22 11.90 5.03
CA PRO A 38 -14.52 12.40 3.68
C PRO A 38 -13.44 13.30 3.10
N MET A 39 -12.24 13.24 3.56
CA MET A 39 -11.27 14.33 3.36
C MET A 39 -10.08 13.95 2.52
N TRP A 40 -9.87 12.67 2.20
CA TRP A 40 -8.91 12.26 1.19
C TRP A 40 -9.19 12.93 -0.18
N ARG A 41 -10.46 13.27 -0.50
CA ARG A 41 -10.80 14.01 -1.74
C ARG A 41 -10.08 15.35 -1.87
N ARG A 42 -9.70 15.99 -0.75
CA ARG A 42 -8.92 17.23 -0.74
C ARG A 42 -7.40 16.98 -0.66
N ALA A 43 -7.00 15.77 -0.23
CA ALA A 43 -5.60 15.39 -0.14
C ALA A 43 -5.07 14.69 -1.41
N LEU A 44 -5.94 14.43 -2.41
CA LEU A 44 -5.51 13.89 -3.70
C LEU A 44 -4.59 14.90 -4.37
N SER A 45 -3.37 14.48 -4.64
CA SER A 45 -2.37 15.36 -5.23
C SER A 45 -1.44 14.57 -6.13
N THR A 46 -1.18 15.12 -7.30
CA THR A 46 -0.13 14.67 -8.22
C THR A 46 1.14 15.53 -8.12
N GLU A 47 1.25 16.36 -7.07
CA GLU A 47 2.35 17.31 -6.91
C GLU A 47 3.60 16.72 -6.24
N SER A 48 3.54 15.47 -5.77
CA SER A 48 4.70 14.82 -5.16
C SER A 48 5.84 14.64 -6.16
N VAL A 49 7.08 14.56 -5.66
CA VAL A 49 8.25 14.26 -6.50
C VAL A 49 8.06 12.94 -7.24
N PHE A 50 7.50 11.91 -6.57
CA PHE A 50 7.17 10.64 -7.22
C PHE A 50 6.28 10.83 -8.46
N CYS A 51 5.19 11.58 -8.33
CA CYS A 51 4.26 11.78 -9.43
C CYS A 51 4.90 12.49 -10.63
N LYS A 52 5.79 13.46 -10.37
CA LYS A 52 6.55 14.12 -11.43
C LYS A 52 7.62 13.21 -12.03
N ALA A 53 8.33 12.47 -11.19
CA ALA A 53 9.39 11.58 -11.59
C ALA A 53 8.89 10.41 -12.45
N VAL A 54 7.76 9.80 -12.10
CA VAL A 54 7.21 8.65 -12.84
C VAL A 54 6.82 9.01 -14.28
N VAL A 55 6.42 10.26 -14.52
CA VAL A 55 6.14 10.79 -15.86
C VAL A 55 7.43 11.16 -16.57
N ALA A 56 8.32 11.90 -15.91
CA ALA A 56 9.58 12.34 -16.49
C ALA A 56 10.50 11.17 -16.89
N ALA A 57 10.50 10.09 -16.10
CA ALA A 57 11.24 8.86 -16.39
C ALA A 57 10.56 7.96 -17.43
N GLY A 58 9.35 8.31 -17.90
CA GLY A 58 8.65 7.57 -18.95
C GLY A 58 7.88 6.33 -18.49
N TYR A 59 7.76 6.08 -17.18
CA TYR A 59 6.98 4.94 -16.67
C TYR A 59 5.49 5.09 -16.98
N LEU A 60 4.95 6.30 -16.81
CA LEU A 60 3.54 6.61 -17.07
C LEU A 60 3.42 7.92 -17.86
N THR A 61 2.39 8.00 -18.69
CA THR A 61 1.94 9.28 -19.23
C THR A 61 1.22 10.09 -18.15
N GLU A 62 1.06 11.40 -18.34
CA GLU A 62 0.30 12.24 -17.39
C GLU A 62 -1.15 11.74 -17.19
N GLN A 63 -1.78 11.26 -18.26
CA GLN A 63 -3.15 10.74 -18.17
C GLN A 63 -3.22 9.46 -17.34
N GLN A 64 -2.26 8.54 -17.54
CA GLN A 64 -2.12 7.32 -16.73
C GLN A 64 -1.88 7.67 -15.28
N LEU A 65 -0.93 8.57 -15.00
CA LEU A 65 -0.69 9.03 -13.64
C LEU A 65 -1.95 9.60 -12.98
N LYS A 66 -2.70 10.47 -13.67
CA LYS A 66 -3.94 11.05 -13.14
C LYS A 66 -4.98 9.99 -12.80
N ARG A 67 -5.11 8.95 -13.64
CA ARG A 67 -6.01 7.81 -13.35
C ARG A 67 -5.54 7.01 -12.13
N ALA A 68 -4.26 6.60 -12.12
CA ALA A 68 -3.67 5.84 -11.03
C ALA A 68 -3.72 6.62 -9.70
N ALA A 69 -3.38 7.91 -9.70
CA ALA A 69 -3.42 8.76 -8.53
C ALA A 69 -4.83 8.87 -7.92
N ARG A 70 -5.86 8.96 -8.76
CA ARG A 70 -7.26 8.95 -8.30
C ARG A 70 -7.65 7.56 -7.76
N ARG A 71 -7.32 6.49 -8.50
CA ARG A 71 -7.60 5.10 -8.12
C ARG A 71 -7.00 4.77 -6.75
N TYR A 72 -5.74 5.05 -6.57
CA TYR A 72 -4.99 4.75 -5.33
C TYR A 72 -5.02 5.86 -4.30
N ARG A 73 -5.70 6.98 -4.59
CA ARG A 73 -5.86 8.08 -3.63
C ARG A 73 -4.51 8.65 -3.16
N LEU A 74 -3.59 8.88 -4.09
CA LEU A 74 -2.26 9.39 -3.74
C LEU A 74 -2.36 10.78 -3.12
N GLY A 75 -1.63 10.98 -2.02
CA GLY A 75 -1.48 12.28 -1.37
C GLY A 75 -0.08 12.85 -1.56
N CYS A 76 0.09 14.10 -1.12
CA CYS A 76 1.39 14.77 -1.14
C CYS A 76 1.63 15.54 0.16
N THR A 77 2.85 15.46 0.70
CA THR A 77 3.28 16.33 1.80
C THR A 77 3.75 17.69 1.25
N ASN A 78 3.80 18.71 2.10
CA ASN A 78 4.36 20.03 1.73
C ASN A 78 5.84 19.96 1.32
N GLN A 79 6.54 18.89 1.67
CA GLN A 79 7.95 18.64 1.32
C GLN A 79 8.11 17.78 0.07
N GLY A 80 7.03 17.50 -0.67
CA GLY A 80 7.07 16.73 -1.91
C GLY A 80 7.06 15.21 -1.74
N GLY A 81 6.94 14.70 -0.52
CA GLY A 81 6.78 13.26 -0.28
C GLY A 81 5.40 12.79 -0.75
N VAL A 82 5.35 11.62 -1.40
CA VAL A 82 4.07 10.98 -1.72
C VAL A 82 3.49 10.31 -0.48
N ILE A 83 2.17 10.37 -0.32
CA ILE A 83 1.45 9.65 0.72
C ILE A 83 0.67 8.53 0.08
N TYR A 84 1.01 7.29 0.45
CA TYR A 84 0.29 6.08 0.08
C TYR A 84 -0.69 5.74 1.21
N TRP A 85 -1.97 6.11 1.02
CA TRP A 85 -3.00 5.85 2.02
C TRP A 85 -3.38 4.39 2.05
N GLN A 86 -3.34 3.79 3.22
CA GLN A 86 -3.85 2.45 3.47
C GLN A 86 -5.32 2.55 3.86
N THR A 87 -6.18 2.31 2.89
CA THR A 87 -7.63 2.35 3.04
C THR A 87 -8.18 0.95 2.85
N ASP A 88 -9.04 0.50 3.76
CA ASP A 88 -9.69 -0.81 3.66
C ASP A 88 -10.97 -0.76 2.78
N HIS A 89 -11.57 -1.94 2.60
CA HIS A 89 -12.81 -2.14 1.85
C HIS A 89 -14.03 -1.43 2.44
N GLN A 90 -13.96 -0.97 3.69
CA GLN A 90 -14.99 -0.18 4.34
C GLN A 90 -14.68 1.33 4.29
N GLU A 91 -13.79 1.73 3.40
CA GLU A 91 -13.39 3.14 3.23
C GLU A 91 -12.71 3.76 4.47
N ARG A 92 -12.24 2.95 5.43
CA ARG A 92 -11.53 3.41 6.60
C ARG A 92 -10.04 3.57 6.27
N ILE A 93 -9.49 4.73 6.56
CA ILE A 93 -8.06 4.96 6.43
C ILE A 93 -7.37 4.45 7.70
N HIS A 94 -6.50 3.48 7.55
CA HIS A 94 -5.70 2.90 8.62
C HIS A 94 -4.48 3.74 8.94
N ASP A 95 -3.74 4.16 7.89
CA ASP A 95 -2.59 5.05 7.98
C ASP A 95 -2.22 5.60 6.59
N GLY A 96 -1.17 6.40 6.51
CA GLY A 96 -0.55 6.86 5.28
C GLY A 96 0.96 6.66 5.36
N LYS A 97 1.53 5.87 4.45
CA LYS A 97 2.98 5.71 4.32
C LYS A 97 3.54 6.84 3.49
N ILE A 98 4.46 7.59 4.05
CA ILE A 98 5.12 8.71 3.37
C ILE A 98 6.46 8.25 2.83
N MET A 99 6.64 8.41 1.53
CA MET A 99 7.86 8.05 0.83
C MET A 99 8.39 9.23 0.04
N TYR A 100 9.71 9.32 -0.04
CA TYR A 100 10.42 10.29 -0.86
C TYR A 100 11.14 9.62 -2.00
N TYR A 101 11.11 10.25 -3.15
CA TYR A 101 11.73 9.75 -4.37
C TYR A 101 12.64 10.80 -4.98
N GLN A 102 13.61 10.33 -5.75
CA GLN A 102 14.48 11.16 -6.58
C GLN A 102 13.82 11.41 -7.95
N PRO A 103 14.31 12.37 -8.74
CA PRO A 103 13.77 12.66 -10.07
C PRO A 103 13.82 11.48 -11.06
N ASP A 104 14.69 10.50 -10.83
CA ASP A 104 14.79 9.25 -11.60
C ASP A 104 13.80 8.16 -11.16
N CYS A 105 12.85 8.51 -10.30
CA CYS A 105 11.85 7.61 -9.73
C CYS A 105 12.39 6.53 -8.78
N HIS A 106 13.65 6.61 -8.37
CA HIS A 106 14.21 5.75 -7.32
C HIS A 106 13.93 6.36 -5.94
N ARG A 107 13.84 5.46 -4.94
CA ARG A 107 13.62 5.86 -3.55
C ARG A 107 14.78 6.78 -3.10
N ASP A 108 14.43 7.92 -2.51
CA ASP A 108 15.41 8.75 -1.82
C ASP A 108 15.84 8.06 -0.50
N LYS A 109 17.10 7.62 -0.46
CA LYS A 109 17.67 6.91 0.68
C LYS A 109 18.03 7.83 1.85
N LEU A 110 18.08 9.15 1.60
CA LEU A 110 18.34 10.15 2.65
C LEU A 110 17.11 10.35 3.54
N HIS A 111 15.92 10.11 3.01
CA HIS A 111 14.67 10.22 3.74
C HIS A 111 14.13 8.80 4.08
N HIS A 112 14.11 8.48 5.37
CA HIS A 112 13.49 7.22 5.80
C HIS A 112 11.97 7.26 5.60
N PRO A 113 11.36 6.13 5.24
CA PRO A 113 9.90 6.01 5.24
C PRO A 113 9.33 6.40 6.59
N THR A 114 8.26 7.17 6.59
CA THR A 114 7.55 7.50 7.82
C THR A 114 6.05 7.31 7.63
N TRP A 115 5.29 7.46 8.71
CA TRP A 115 3.86 7.26 8.73
C TRP A 115 3.15 8.53 9.17
N VAL A 116 1.99 8.79 8.59
CA VAL A 116 1.16 9.93 8.99
C VAL A 116 0.84 9.85 10.48
N SER A 117 0.50 8.67 10.98
CA SER A 117 0.26 8.44 12.41
C SER A 117 1.46 8.80 13.28
N ALA A 118 2.69 8.45 12.85
CA ALA A 118 3.91 8.76 13.58
C ALA A 118 4.16 10.28 13.64
N LEU A 119 3.97 10.99 12.53
CA LEU A 119 4.09 12.45 12.51
C LEU A 119 3.03 13.13 13.39
N LEU A 120 1.80 12.61 13.40
CA LEU A 120 0.75 13.12 14.26
C LEU A 120 1.07 12.88 15.75
N GLN A 121 1.57 11.69 16.08
CA GLN A 121 2.00 11.37 17.44
C GLN A 121 3.12 12.30 17.92
N GLN A 122 4.14 12.52 17.11
CA GLN A 122 5.24 13.43 17.42
C GLN A 122 4.76 14.87 17.61
N ARG A 123 3.91 15.36 16.70
CA ARG A 123 3.44 16.75 16.72
C ARG A 123 2.53 17.07 17.91
N TYR A 124 1.73 16.08 18.35
CA TYR A 124 0.72 16.28 19.39
C TYR A 124 1.09 15.62 20.72
N GLN A 125 2.30 15.07 20.84
CA GLN A 125 2.84 14.46 22.06
C GLN A 125 1.86 13.49 22.74
N TRP A 126 1.23 12.62 21.95
CA TRP A 126 0.26 11.65 22.46
C TRP A 126 0.94 10.67 23.41
N VAL A 127 0.51 10.64 24.66
CA VAL A 127 1.06 9.75 25.69
C VAL A 127 0.66 8.31 25.42
N ASP A 128 -0.59 8.08 25.01
CA ASP A 128 -1.09 6.75 24.60
C ASP A 128 -0.99 6.61 23.10
N LYS A 129 -0.03 5.81 22.64
CA LYS A 129 0.21 5.53 21.21
C LYS A 129 -0.77 4.46 20.72
N PRO A 130 -1.92 4.81 20.11
CA PRO A 130 -2.72 3.79 19.46
C PRO A 130 -1.89 3.17 18.33
N LYS A 131 -1.74 1.85 18.35
CA LYS A 131 -1.07 1.13 17.25
C LYS A 131 -1.93 1.29 15.99
N ALA A 132 -1.36 1.87 14.94
CA ALA A 132 -1.98 1.82 13.63
C ALA A 132 -2.08 0.35 13.18
N SER A 133 -3.25 -0.05 12.68
CA SER A 133 -3.38 -1.35 12.03
C SER A 133 -3.18 -1.15 10.54
N HIS A 134 -2.09 -1.64 10.01
CA HIS A 134 -1.80 -1.50 8.59
C HIS A 134 -2.58 -2.55 7.78
N CYS A 135 -3.09 -2.15 6.61
CA CYS A 135 -3.69 -3.05 5.62
C CYS A 135 -2.89 -3.01 4.31
N LEU A 136 -3.27 -3.82 3.34
CA LEU A 136 -2.67 -3.73 2.00
C LEU A 136 -2.99 -2.38 1.36
N PHE A 137 -2.00 -1.79 0.70
CA PHE A 137 -2.23 -0.64 -0.14
C PHE A 137 -3.09 -1.03 -1.34
N GLY A 138 -4.12 -0.23 -1.65
CA GLY A 138 -5.09 -0.54 -2.69
C GLY A 138 -6.26 -1.42 -2.24
N LEU A 139 -6.33 -1.87 -0.98
CA LEU A 139 -7.36 -2.79 -0.49
C LEU A 139 -8.80 -2.26 -0.68
N HIS A 140 -9.01 -0.94 -0.66
CA HIS A 140 -10.31 -0.33 -0.95
C HIS A 140 -10.84 -0.62 -2.36
N LEU A 141 -9.98 -1.05 -3.29
CA LEU A 141 -10.38 -1.39 -4.65
C LEU A 141 -11.01 -2.79 -4.74
N VAL A 142 -10.80 -3.64 -3.76
CA VAL A 142 -11.27 -5.03 -3.75
C VAL A 142 -12.80 -5.13 -3.71
N GLU A 143 -13.46 -4.22 -2.98
CA GLU A 143 -14.93 -4.24 -2.79
C GLU A 143 -15.65 -3.08 -3.47
N SER A 144 -14.95 -2.08 -4.02
CA SER A 144 -15.58 -0.88 -4.61
C SER A 144 -16.28 -1.11 -5.95
N GLY A 145 -16.48 -2.38 -6.36
CA GLY A 145 -17.20 -2.70 -7.59
C GLY A 145 -16.44 -2.37 -8.89
N GLU A 146 -15.23 -1.85 -8.80
CA GLU A 146 -14.27 -1.85 -9.90
C GLU A 146 -13.76 -3.30 -10.14
N ARG A 147 -14.69 -4.25 -10.06
CA ARG A 147 -14.47 -5.60 -10.56
C ARG A 147 -14.25 -5.45 -12.04
N LEU A 148 -13.04 -5.72 -12.46
CA LEU A 148 -12.82 -6.12 -13.82
C LEU A 148 -13.62 -7.41 -14.01
N GLU A 149 -14.84 -7.29 -14.55
CA GLU A 149 -15.65 -8.43 -14.96
C GLU A 149 -14.93 -9.11 -16.11
N VAL A 150 -13.97 -9.93 -15.80
CA VAL A 150 -13.57 -11.00 -16.69
C VAL A 150 -14.65 -12.07 -16.48
N ARG A 151 -15.51 -12.21 -17.48
CA ARG A 151 -16.67 -13.10 -17.53
C ARG A 151 -16.37 -14.44 -16.86
N GLY A 152 -16.96 -14.70 -15.70
CA GLY A 152 -17.07 -16.04 -15.12
C GLY A 152 -15.81 -16.61 -14.46
N GLU A 153 -14.68 -15.91 -14.43
CA GLU A 153 -13.46 -16.35 -13.75
C GLU A 153 -13.18 -15.49 -12.53
N TRP A 154 -12.51 -16.09 -11.52
CA TRP A 154 -12.08 -15.44 -10.30
C TRP A 154 -11.21 -14.22 -10.65
N SER A 155 -11.54 -13.05 -10.09
CA SER A 155 -10.67 -11.88 -10.24
C SER A 155 -9.27 -12.20 -9.73
N VAL A 156 -8.26 -11.92 -10.55
CA VAL A 156 -6.86 -12.15 -10.19
C VAL A 156 -6.32 -10.89 -9.54
N TYR A 157 -5.83 -11.02 -8.31
CA TYR A 157 -5.16 -9.95 -7.61
C TYR A 157 -3.66 -10.17 -7.63
N CYS A 158 -2.95 -9.17 -8.09
CA CYS A 158 -1.49 -9.16 -8.14
C CYS A 158 -0.94 -8.34 -6.97
N ILE A 159 0.00 -8.91 -6.23
CA ILE A 159 0.52 -8.32 -5.00
C ILE A 159 2.01 -8.12 -5.16
N VAL A 160 2.48 -6.91 -4.94
CA VAL A 160 3.88 -6.48 -4.99
C VAL A 160 4.36 -5.97 -3.64
N GLU A 161 5.66 -5.76 -3.48
CA GLU A 161 6.21 -5.23 -2.23
C GLU A 161 5.93 -3.73 -2.09
N ALA A 162 6.29 -2.94 -3.09
CA ALA A 162 6.24 -1.49 -3.02
C ALA A 162 4.96 -0.90 -3.61
N GLU A 163 4.46 0.16 -2.98
CA GLU A 163 3.28 0.90 -3.43
C GLU A 163 3.48 1.54 -4.81
N LYS A 164 4.70 2.06 -5.11
CA LYS A 164 5.02 2.62 -6.43
C LYS A 164 4.78 1.60 -7.54
N THR A 165 5.20 0.36 -7.29
CA THR A 165 5.09 -0.76 -8.23
C THR A 165 3.63 -1.08 -8.52
N ALA A 166 2.77 -1.15 -7.49
CA ALA A 166 1.34 -1.34 -7.68
C ALA A 166 0.70 -0.23 -8.52
N VAL A 167 1.07 1.04 -8.26
CA VAL A 167 0.59 2.21 -9.01
C VAL A 167 0.94 2.12 -10.49
N ILE A 168 2.20 1.81 -10.83
CA ILE A 168 2.68 1.73 -12.21
C ILE A 168 2.05 0.53 -12.92
N MET A 169 2.12 -0.65 -12.30
CA MET A 169 1.58 -1.89 -12.88
C MET A 169 0.08 -1.82 -13.15
N SER A 170 -0.68 -1.07 -12.36
CA SER A 170 -2.12 -0.89 -12.58
C SER A 170 -2.47 -0.17 -13.87
N GLU A 171 -1.53 0.57 -14.46
CA GLU A 171 -1.71 1.24 -15.74
C GLU A 171 -1.08 0.46 -16.90
N TRP A 172 -0.06 -0.36 -16.63
CA TRP A 172 0.55 -1.23 -17.64
C TRP A 172 -0.28 -2.50 -17.87
N TYR A 173 -0.82 -3.06 -16.78
CA TYR A 173 -1.63 -4.29 -16.81
C TYR A 173 -2.97 -4.07 -16.08
N PRO A 174 -3.85 -3.24 -16.67
CA PRO A 174 -5.12 -2.84 -16.03
C PRO A 174 -6.14 -3.97 -15.90
N GLN A 175 -5.90 -5.12 -16.55
CA GLN A 175 -6.74 -6.31 -16.42
C GLN A 175 -6.59 -7.02 -15.06
N TYR A 176 -5.59 -6.65 -14.26
CA TYR A 176 -5.37 -7.16 -12.91
C TYR A 176 -5.57 -6.07 -11.86
N LEU A 177 -6.00 -6.47 -10.67
CA LEU A 177 -6.00 -5.57 -9.53
C LEU A 177 -4.66 -5.66 -8.81
N TRP A 178 -3.95 -4.53 -8.71
CA TRP A 178 -2.63 -4.46 -8.11
C TRP A 178 -2.70 -3.91 -6.69
N LEU A 179 -2.12 -4.66 -5.75
CA LEU A 179 -2.05 -4.32 -4.33
C LEU A 179 -0.58 -4.31 -3.90
N ALA A 180 -0.27 -3.62 -2.80
CA ALA A 180 1.08 -3.69 -2.22
C ALA A 180 1.04 -4.04 -0.74
N THR A 181 2.04 -4.84 -0.31
CA THR A 181 2.21 -5.20 1.10
C THR A 181 2.81 -4.06 1.91
N GLY A 182 3.65 -3.23 1.29
CA GLY A 182 4.40 -2.15 1.90
C GLY A 182 5.76 -2.57 2.49
N GLY A 183 6.19 -3.83 2.29
CA GLY A 183 7.49 -4.31 2.71
C GLY A 183 7.63 -5.82 2.67
N LEU A 184 8.88 -6.29 2.64
CA LEU A 184 9.26 -7.70 2.51
C LEU A 184 8.63 -8.63 3.56
N GLY A 185 8.46 -8.15 4.80
CA GLY A 185 7.92 -8.94 5.93
C GLY A 185 6.40 -8.85 6.09
N GLU A 186 5.69 -8.28 5.13
CA GLU A 186 4.32 -7.85 5.29
C GLU A 186 3.29 -8.81 4.65
N VAL A 187 3.73 -9.95 4.14
CA VAL A 187 2.86 -11.08 3.75
C VAL A 187 2.39 -11.78 5.02
N GLN A 188 1.24 -11.36 5.54
CA GLN A 188 0.71 -11.78 6.83
C GLN A 188 -0.78 -12.11 6.71
N ALA A 189 -1.24 -13.17 7.40
CA ALA A 189 -2.60 -13.65 7.31
C ALA A 189 -3.65 -12.57 7.62
N GLU A 190 -3.42 -11.70 8.62
CA GLU A 190 -4.36 -10.63 8.97
C GLU A 190 -4.59 -9.67 7.79
N LYS A 191 -3.53 -9.31 7.05
CA LYS A 191 -3.62 -8.42 5.88
C LYS A 191 -4.27 -9.09 4.68
N PHE A 192 -4.10 -10.41 4.52
CA PHE A 192 -4.63 -11.18 3.41
C PHE A 192 -6.05 -11.69 3.64
N ARG A 193 -6.58 -11.58 4.86
CA ARG A 193 -7.95 -12.02 5.19
C ARG A 193 -9.03 -11.49 4.24
N PRO A 194 -9.01 -10.21 3.81
CA PRO A 194 -10.00 -9.69 2.87
C PRO A 194 -9.92 -10.31 1.46
N LEU A 195 -8.77 -10.93 1.12
CA LEU A 195 -8.52 -11.55 -0.19
C LEU A 195 -8.83 -13.05 -0.21
N ARG A 196 -9.39 -13.57 0.88
CA ARG A 196 -9.69 -14.99 1.04
C ARG A 196 -10.58 -15.50 -0.09
N GLY A 197 -10.17 -16.59 -0.73
CA GLY A 197 -10.92 -17.23 -1.82
C GLY A 197 -10.70 -16.62 -3.20
N HIS A 198 -9.92 -15.55 -3.32
CA HIS A 198 -9.54 -14.99 -4.61
C HIS A 198 -8.23 -15.62 -5.12
N ARG A 199 -8.05 -15.56 -6.44
CA ARG A 199 -6.80 -15.98 -7.08
C ARG A 199 -5.74 -14.89 -6.85
N LEU A 200 -4.66 -15.25 -6.17
CA LEU A 200 -3.57 -14.32 -5.83
C LEU A 200 -2.29 -14.70 -6.58
N ILE A 201 -1.63 -13.68 -7.13
CA ILE A 201 -0.27 -13.80 -7.69
C ILE A 201 0.61 -12.79 -6.96
N LEU A 202 1.64 -13.29 -6.29
CA LEU A 202 2.61 -12.49 -5.57
C LEU A 202 3.87 -12.32 -6.43
N PHE A 203 4.35 -11.10 -6.55
CA PHE A 203 5.58 -10.75 -7.27
C PHE A 203 6.60 -10.17 -6.28
N PRO A 204 7.39 -11.01 -5.60
CA PRO A 204 8.47 -10.53 -4.73
C PRO A 204 9.52 -9.79 -5.54
N ASP A 205 10.14 -8.78 -4.92
CA ASP A 205 11.36 -8.19 -5.45
C ASP A 205 12.46 -9.26 -5.47
N THR A 206 13.47 -9.08 -6.30
CA THR A 206 14.59 -10.05 -6.33
C THR A 206 15.76 -9.61 -5.45
N ASP A 207 16.64 -10.55 -5.14
CA ASP A 207 17.91 -10.32 -4.47
C ASP A 207 18.96 -11.35 -4.91
N PRO A 208 20.26 -11.11 -4.65
CA PRO A 208 21.33 -12.00 -5.12
C PRO A 208 21.24 -13.45 -4.66
N GLU A 209 20.57 -13.67 -3.54
CA GLU A 209 20.54 -14.97 -2.85
C GLU A 209 19.16 -15.66 -2.93
N GLY A 210 18.17 -15.03 -3.57
CA GLY A 210 16.80 -15.53 -3.69
C GLY A 210 16.02 -15.54 -2.37
N LYS A 211 16.51 -14.83 -1.36
CA LYS A 211 15.88 -14.80 -0.02
C LYS A 211 14.52 -14.13 -0.01
N ALA A 212 14.33 -13.09 -0.83
CA ALA A 212 13.04 -12.40 -0.92
C ALA A 212 11.96 -13.33 -1.47
N TYR A 213 12.27 -14.04 -2.56
CA TYR A 213 11.36 -15.04 -3.11
C TYR A 213 11.03 -16.14 -2.10
N GLN A 214 12.05 -16.75 -1.49
CA GLN A 214 11.86 -17.83 -0.53
C GLN A 214 11.00 -17.38 0.66
N ARG A 215 11.27 -16.21 1.21
CA ARG A 215 10.50 -15.64 2.31
C ARG A 215 9.02 -15.42 1.94
N TRP A 216 8.75 -14.90 0.75
CA TRP A 216 7.37 -14.72 0.29
C TRP A 216 6.68 -16.04 0.01
N TYR A 217 7.41 -17.02 -0.52
CA TYR A 217 6.89 -18.36 -0.74
C TYR A 217 6.46 -19.03 0.58
N GLU A 218 7.31 -19.00 1.59
CA GLU A 218 7.02 -19.54 2.91
C GLU A 218 5.85 -18.81 3.58
N ALA A 219 5.86 -17.48 3.53
CA ALA A 219 4.78 -16.67 4.09
C ALA A 219 3.43 -16.92 3.38
N ALA A 220 3.43 -17.10 2.05
CA ALA A 220 2.22 -17.47 1.31
C ALA A 220 1.65 -18.82 1.76
N ARG A 221 2.51 -19.83 1.96
CA ARG A 221 2.07 -21.15 2.51
C ARG A 221 1.48 -21.02 3.91
N GLN A 222 2.06 -20.17 4.77
CA GLN A 222 1.51 -19.89 6.10
C GLN A 222 0.16 -19.17 6.03
N VAL A 223 -0.02 -18.22 5.11
CA VAL A 223 -1.31 -17.56 4.88
C VAL A 223 -2.36 -18.56 4.42
N GLU A 224 -2.01 -19.47 3.50
CA GLU A 224 -2.93 -20.52 3.05
C GLU A 224 -3.36 -21.44 4.18
N GLN A 225 -2.41 -21.92 4.98
CA GLN A 225 -2.71 -22.79 6.12
C GLN A 225 -3.67 -22.14 7.13
N GLN A 226 -3.59 -20.82 7.30
CA GLN A 226 -4.41 -20.10 8.26
C GLN A 226 -5.76 -19.63 7.73
N LEU A 227 -5.87 -19.35 6.44
CA LEU A 227 -7.03 -18.65 5.89
C LEU A 227 -7.76 -19.42 4.78
N TRP A 228 -7.06 -20.24 4.00
CA TRP A 228 -7.65 -20.94 2.86
C TRP A 228 -8.40 -22.21 3.30
N TRP A 229 -9.38 -22.61 2.52
CA TRP A 229 -10.14 -23.84 2.71
C TRP A 229 -9.99 -24.75 1.49
N GLU A 230 -10.41 -25.98 1.62
CA GLU A 230 -10.40 -26.94 0.52
C GLU A 230 -11.17 -26.39 -0.70
N GLY A 231 -10.55 -26.48 -1.87
CA GLY A 231 -11.11 -25.95 -3.12
C GLY A 231 -10.78 -24.48 -3.41
N SER A 232 -10.15 -23.75 -2.47
CA SER A 232 -9.67 -22.40 -2.77
C SER A 232 -8.48 -22.42 -3.74
N PRO A 233 -8.38 -21.46 -4.69
CA PRO A 233 -7.21 -21.38 -5.55
C PRO A 233 -5.95 -21.11 -4.71
N PRO A 234 -4.83 -21.82 -4.95
CA PRO A 234 -3.60 -21.60 -4.20
C PRO A 234 -3.02 -20.19 -4.47
N ILE A 235 -2.30 -19.67 -3.50
CA ILE A 235 -1.54 -18.43 -3.67
C ILE A 235 -0.31 -18.74 -4.53
N TYR A 236 -0.25 -18.18 -5.73
CA TYR A 236 0.90 -18.34 -6.62
C TYR A 236 1.95 -17.28 -6.31
N VAL A 237 3.17 -17.72 -6.00
CA VAL A 237 4.33 -16.83 -5.89
C VAL A 237 5.11 -16.92 -7.19
N SER A 238 5.18 -15.82 -7.92
CA SER A 238 5.81 -15.78 -9.24
C SER A 238 7.32 -15.92 -9.14
N PRO A 239 7.92 -16.93 -9.77
CA PRO A 239 9.36 -17.06 -9.83
C PRO A 239 9.99 -16.22 -10.97
N LEU A 240 9.23 -15.31 -11.57
CA LEU A 240 9.64 -14.57 -12.78
C LEU A 240 11.02 -13.94 -12.62
N LEU A 241 11.21 -13.16 -11.58
CA LEU A 241 12.47 -12.45 -11.35
C LEU A 241 13.60 -13.42 -10.95
N GLU A 242 13.27 -14.48 -10.20
CA GLU A 242 14.27 -15.48 -9.84
C GLU A 242 14.83 -16.23 -11.05
N LEU A 243 13.99 -16.51 -12.04
CA LEU A 243 14.36 -17.27 -13.24
C LEU A 243 14.99 -16.39 -14.32
N HIS A 244 14.58 -15.14 -14.43
CA HIS A 244 14.90 -14.33 -15.61
C HIS A 244 15.73 -13.07 -15.32
N ALA A 245 15.79 -12.58 -14.07
CA ALA A 245 16.64 -11.44 -13.74
C ALA A 245 18.12 -11.82 -13.83
N THR A 246 18.90 -10.95 -14.46
CA THR A 246 20.36 -11.10 -14.54
C THR A 246 21.01 -10.93 -13.15
N ALA A 247 22.26 -11.39 -13.01
CA ALA A 247 23.01 -11.21 -11.77
C ALA A 247 23.14 -9.72 -11.37
N VAL A 248 23.28 -8.82 -12.34
CA VAL A 248 23.34 -7.36 -12.12
C VAL A 248 22.00 -6.84 -11.59
N GLN A 249 20.90 -7.27 -12.18
CA GLN A 249 19.56 -6.89 -11.73
C GLN A 249 19.28 -7.40 -10.31
N LYS A 250 19.67 -8.64 -9.99
CA LYS A 250 19.58 -9.20 -8.65
C LYS A 250 20.39 -8.41 -7.62
N GLN A 251 21.59 -7.97 -7.96
CA GLN A 251 22.40 -7.09 -7.09
C GLN A 251 21.72 -5.75 -6.84
N ARG A 252 21.01 -5.21 -7.82
CA ARG A 252 20.22 -3.98 -7.69
C ARG A 252 18.93 -4.17 -6.92
N LYS A 253 18.50 -5.42 -6.69
CA LYS A 253 17.25 -5.79 -6.00
C LYS A 253 16.04 -5.18 -6.69
N ILE A 254 15.94 -5.43 -8.00
CA ILE A 254 14.89 -4.86 -8.83
C ILE A 254 13.51 -5.46 -8.51
N ASP A 255 12.47 -4.67 -8.75
CA ASP A 255 11.08 -5.11 -8.76
C ASP A 255 10.61 -5.47 -10.19
N ILE A 256 9.36 -5.90 -10.32
CA ILE A 256 8.79 -6.26 -11.63
C ILE A 256 8.68 -5.07 -12.59
N VAL A 257 8.52 -3.84 -12.09
CA VAL A 257 8.48 -2.62 -12.92
C VAL A 257 9.86 -2.39 -13.53
N ASP A 258 10.91 -2.44 -12.71
CA ASP A 258 12.28 -2.25 -13.17
C ASP A 258 12.63 -3.32 -14.22
N TYR A 259 12.25 -4.58 -13.96
CA TYR A 259 12.49 -5.69 -14.90
C TYR A 259 11.83 -5.47 -16.26
N LEU A 260 10.55 -5.11 -16.27
CA LEU A 260 9.80 -4.91 -17.52
C LEU A 260 10.19 -3.63 -18.25
N PHE A 261 10.64 -2.61 -17.53
CA PHE A 261 11.05 -1.34 -18.12
C PHE A 261 12.42 -1.42 -18.81
N GLU A 262 13.28 -2.36 -18.37
CA GLU A 262 14.62 -2.58 -18.91
C GLU A 262 14.63 -3.59 -20.11
N GLN A 263 13.47 -4.18 -20.50
CA GLN A 263 13.34 -5.06 -21.67
C GLN A 263 13.23 -4.26 -22.97
#